data_0501541be6a9a4653c99236432c55ee3
#
_entry.id   0501541be6a9a4653c99236432c55ee3
#
_cell.length_a   1.000
_cell.length_b   1.000
_cell.length_c   1.000
_cell.angle_alpha   90.00
_cell.angle_beta   90.00
_cell.angle_gamma   90.00
#
_symmetry.space_group_name_H-M   'P 1'
#
loop_
_entity.id
_entity.type
_entity.pdbx_description
1 polymer ?
#
loop_
_entity_poly.entity_id
_entity_poly.type
_entity_poly.pdbx_seq_one_letter_code
_entity_poly.pdbx_strand_id
1 'polypeptide(L)'
;MKKAIVLLVVALAIPTSVALAKGTPNHGKSNPRVMYVLKGTLSSYQQASSTADGSISITVNHSNYHGRLLKDQTLTFSTTSTTKVLFPNGATVITDGDKGVLKFKAPLHRKGDTSLVTTLTTNAKALHVIDKAQS
;
A
#
# COMPACT_ATOMS: atom_id res chain seq x y z
N MET A 1 -39.45 10.34 70.38
CA MET A 1 -39.13 11.39 69.40
C MET A 1 -38.20 10.86 68.31
N LYS A 2 -38.73 10.43 67.23
CA LYS A 2 -37.94 9.86 66.16
C LYS A 2 -38.05 10.75 64.95
N LYS A 3 -36.99 11.44 64.66
CA LYS A 3 -36.92 12.28 63.48
C LYS A 3 -36.60 11.39 62.28
N ALA A 4 -37.57 11.20 61.40
CA ALA A 4 -37.38 10.53 60.13
C ALA A 4 -36.68 11.49 59.18
N ILE A 5 -35.51 11.16 58.77
CA ILE A 5 -34.80 11.83 57.70
C ILE A 5 -35.27 11.23 56.39
N VAL A 6 -36.07 11.94 55.67
CA VAL A 6 -36.44 11.58 54.29
C VAL A 6 -35.31 11.99 53.39
N LEU A 7 -34.59 10.98 52.94
CA LEU A 7 -33.53 11.17 51.94
C LEU A 7 -34.18 11.26 50.56
N LEU A 8 -34.30 12.46 50.07
CA LEU A 8 -34.79 12.71 48.72
C LEU A 8 -33.68 12.38 47.74
N VAL A 9 -33.76 11.22 47.14
CA VAL A 9 -32.86 10.90 46.00
C VAL A 9 -33.39 11.55 44.77
N VAL A 10 -32.78 12.68 44.42
CA VAL A 10 -33.03 13.31 43.10
C VAL A 10 -32.25 12.50 42.09
N ALA A 11 -32.92 11.63 41.37
CA ALA A 11 -32.38 10.99 40.21
C ALA A 11 -32.25 12.05 39.10
N LEU A 12 -31.06 12.58 38.88
CA LEU A 12 -30.73 13.36 37.72
C LEU A 12 -30.73 12.41 36.51
N ALA A 13 -31.83 12.31 35.82
CA ALA A 13 -31.86 11.75 34.49
C ALA A 13 -31.13 12.71 33.56
N ILE A 14 -29.88 12.44 33.27
CA ILE A 14 -29.15 13.12 32.21
C ILE A 14 -29.69 12.56 30.90
N PRO A 15 -30.37 13.33 30.05
CA PRO A 15 -30.67 12.89 28.72
C PRO A 15 -29.33 12.82 28.00
N THR A 16 -28.78 11.63 27.85
CA THR A 16 -27.75 11.41 26.84
C THR A 16 -28.40 11.63 25.51
N SER A 17 -28.42 12.86 25.04
CA SER A 17 -28.64 13.15 23.64
C SER A 17 -27.47 12.51 22.90
N VAL A 18 -27.66 11.29 22.47
CA VAL A 18 -26.85 10.72 21.41
C VAL A 18 -27.10 11.63 20.21
N ALA A 19 -26.26 12.62 20.07
CA ALA A 19 -26.16 13.33 18.81
C ALA A 19 -25.67 12.25 17.84
N LEU A 20 -26.60 11.64 17.14
CA LEU A 20 -26.33 11.01 15.86
C LEU A 20 -25.76 12.13 15.00
N ALA A 21 -24.44 12.29 15.08
CA ALA A 21 -23.74 13.01 14.07
C ALA A 21 -24.11 12.29 12.77
N LYS A 22 -25.07 12.82 12.05
CA LYS A 22 -25.23 12.57 10.64
C LYS A 22 -23.87 12.86 10.07
N GLY A 23 -23.05 11.79 9.96
CA GLY A 23 -21.81 11.91 9.24
C GLY A 23 -22.21 12.49 7.92
N THR A 24 -21.91 13.77 7.71
CA THR A 24 -21.86 14.30 6.37
C THR A 24 -21.15 13.22 5.60
N PRO A 25 -21.75 12.67 4.52
CA PRO A 25 -21.02 11.76 3.67
C PRO A 25 -19.76 12.51 3.31
N ASN A 26 -18.72 12.20 4.03
CA ASN A 26 -17.41 12.69 3.71
C ASN A 26 -17.18 12.03 2.36
N HIS A 27 -17.57 12.70 1.30
CA HIS A 27 -16.94 12.52 0.01
C HIS A 27 -15.49 12.97 0.20
N GLY A 28 -14.88 12.40 1.23
CA GLY A 28 -13.47 12.46 1.47
C GLY A 28 -12.91 12.01 0.16
N LYS A 29 -12.23 12.90 -0.51
CA LYS A 29 -11.57 12.67 -1.78
C LYS A 29 -10.63 11.49 -1.54
N SER A 30 -11.19 10.27 -1.54
CA SER A 30 -10.43 9.06 -1.47
C SER A 30 -9.52 9.13 -2.67
N ASN A 31 -8.22 9.26 -2.41
CA ASN A 31 -7.27 9.26 -3.52
C ASN A 31 -7.47 7.95 -4.28
N PRO A 32 -7.92 8.02 -5.54
CA PRO A 32 -8.14 6.81 -6.31
C PRO A 32 -6.85 6.01 -6.36
N ARG A 33 -6.94 4.71 -6.17
CA ARG A 33 -5.79 3.83 -6.32
C ARG A 33 -5.60 3.54 -7.80
N VAL A 34 -4.40 3.80 -8.29
CA VAL A 34 -4.03 3.61 -9.69
C VAL A 34 -2.95 2.54 -9.83
N MET A 35 -2.86 1.97 -11.00
CA MET A 35 -1.81 1.00 -11.32
C MET A 35 -0.53 1.73 -11.71
N TYR A 36 0.53 1.45 -10.98
CA TYR A 36 1.89 1.83 -11.34
C TYR A 36 2.54 0.67 -12.09
N VAL A 37 3.20 0.98 -13.17
CA VAL A 37 3.94 0.02 -13.99
C VAL A 37 5.37 0.54 -14.13
N LEU A 38 6.30 -0.17 -13.52
CA LEU A 38 7.72 0.16 -13.54
C LEU A 38 8.43 -0.85 -14.42
N LYS A 39 9.35 -0.38 -15.25
CA LYS A 39 10.25 -1.20 -16.06
C LYS A 39 11.67 -0.85 -15.67
N GLY A 40 12.49 -1.84 -15.47
CA GLY A 40 13.86 -1.61 -15.02
C GLY A 40 14.64 -2.89 -14.79
N THR A 41 15.67 -2.77 -13.99
CA THR A 41 16.54 -3.87 -13.60
C THR A 41 16.09 -4.40 -12.24
N LEU A 42 15.83 -5.70 -12.17
CA LEU A 42 15.43 -6.41 -10.96
C LEU A 42 16.68 -6.83 -10.16
N SER A 43 16.53 -6.84 -8.84
CA SER A 43 17.59 -7.30 -7.93
C SER A 43 17.01 -7.72 -6.57
N SER A 44 17.83 -8.40 -5.78
CA SER A 44 17.54 -8.78 -4.39
C SER A 44 16.18 -9.46 -4.22
N TYR A 45 15.85 -10.37 -5.13
CA TYR A 45 14.60 -11.12 -5.05
C TYR A 45 14.65 -12.16 -3.93
N GLN A 46 13.67 -12.08 -3.05
CA GLN A 46 13.39 -13.10 -2.04
C GLN A 46 11.96 -13.58 -2.22
N GLN A 47 11.82 -14.86 -2.43
CA GLN A 47 10.50 -15.46 -2.62
C GLN A 47 9.69 -15.41 -1.32
N ALA A 48 8.43 -15.01 -1.42
CA ALA A 48 7.50 -15.11 -0.30
C ALA A 48 7.22 -16.59 0.02
N SER A 49 7.09 -16.90 1.28
CA SER A 49 6.64 -18.19 1.79
C SER A 49 5.21 -18.12 2.32
N SER A 50 4.67 -19.24 2.76
CA SER A 50 3.35 -19.26 3.42
C SER A 50 3.34 -18.51 4.77
N THR A 51 4.50 -18.31 5.38
CA THR A 51 4.63 -17.73 6.72
C THR A 51 5.35 -16.38 6.75
N ALA A 52 6.01 -15.98 5.65
CA ALA A 52 6.76 -14.73 5.56
C ALA A 52 6.66 -14.10 4.19
N ASP A 53 6.51 -12.78 4.17
CA ASP A 53 6.60 -11.97 2.97
C ASP A 53 8.04 -12.01 2.43
N GLY A 54 8.16 -12.01 1.12
CA GLY A 54 9.44 -11.83 0.44
C GLY A 54 9.66 -10.37 0.06
N SER A 55 10.66 -10.14 -0.78
CA SER A 55 10.98 -8.80 -1.28
C SER A 55 11.54 -8.84 -2.69
N ILE A 56 11.46 -7.71 -3.38
CA ILE A 56 12.09 -7.50 -4.66
C ILE A 56 12.45 -6.03 -4.83
N SER A 57 13.63 -5.76 -5.35
CA SER A 57 14.07 -4.42 -5.70
C SER A 57 14.03 -4.21 -7.21
N ILE A 58 13.72 -3.00 -7.63
CA ILE A 58 13.77 -2.59 -9.03
C ILE A 58 14.43 -1.22 -9.15
N THR A 59 15.42 -1.12 -10.02
CA THR A 59 15.96 0.17 -10.48
C THR A 59 15.19 0.59 -11.70
N VAL A 60 14.43 1.66 -11.58
CA VAL A 60 13.41 2.08 -12.57
C VAL A 60 14.06 2.83 -13.73
N ASN A 61 14.00 2.28 -14.92
CA ASN A 61 14.46 2.95 -16.15
C ASN A 61 13.30 3.66 -16.86
N HIS A 62 12.12 3.04 -16.84
CA HIS A 62 10.90 3.57 -17.44
C HIS A 62 9.70 3.30 -16.56
N SER A 63 8.68 4.12 -16.70
CA SER A 63 7.41 3.91 -16.00
C SER A 63 6.24 4.40 -16.85
N ASN A 64 5.03 4.02 -16.43
CA ASN A 64 3.84 4.65 -16.95
C ASN A 64 3.71 6.10 -16.42
N TYR A 65 2.71 6.83 -16.92
CA TYR A 65 2.47 8.23 -16.56
C TYR A 65 2.46 8.47 -15.04
N HIS A 66 1.82 7.57 -14.28
CA HIS A 66 1.71 7.72 -12.83
C HIS A 66 3.04 7.55 -12.09
N GLY A 67 3.92 6.70 -12.61
CA GLY A 67 5.21 6.39 -11.99
C GLY A 67 6.39 7.22 -12.49
N ARG A 68 6.19 8.24 -13.32
CA ARG A 68 7.27 8.99 -13.95
C ARG A 68 8.26 9.64 -12.96
N LEU A 69 7.79 9.98 -11.76
CA LEU A 69 8.64 10.53 -10.69
C LEU A 69 9.57 9.50 -10.06
N LEU A 70 9.32 8.21 -10.31
CA LEU A 70 10.12 7.10 -9.79
C LEU A 70 11.25 6.71 -10.73
N LYS A 71 11.37 7.35 -11.89
CA LYS A 71 12.46 7.10 -12.83
C LYS A 71 13.82 7.32 -12.15
N ASP A 72 14.76 6.45 -12.46
CA ASP A 72 16.12 6.44 -11.93
C ASP A 72 16.22 6.18 -10.39
N GLN A 73 15.10 5.77 -9.77
CA GLN A 73 15.06 5.37 -8.37
C GLN A 73 15.19 3.84 -8.23
N THR A 74 15.85 3.40 -7.17
CA THR A 74 15.82 1.99 -6.75
C THR A 74 14.81 1.84 -5.62
N LEU A 75 13.80 1.01 -5.85
CA LEU A 75 12.67 0.81 -4.95
C LEU A 75 12.59 -0.66 -4.55
N THR A 76 12.30 -0.91 -3.28
CA THR A 76 12.07 -2.26 -2.76
C THR A 76 10.60 -2.44 -2.42
N PHE A 77 10.02 -3.53 -2.89
CA PHE A 77 8.62 -3.89 -2.66
C PHE A 77 8.53 -5.21 -1.92
N SER A 78 7.55 -5.32 -1.04
CA SER A 78 7.19 -6.61 -0.46
C SER A 78 6.51 -7.49 -1.50
N THR A 79 6.86 -8.76 -1.54
CA THR A 79 6.14 -9.79 -2.28
C THR A 79 5.38 -10.68 -1.31
N THR A 80 4.20 -11.11 -1.70
CA THR A 80 3.35 -11.98 -0.87
C THR A 80 3.07 -13.27 -1.64
N SER A 81 2.45 -14.23 -1.00
CA SER A 81 1.99 -15.47 -1.66
C SER A 81 1.02 -15.20 -2.83
N THR A 82 0.39 -14.01 -2.85
CA THR A 82 -0.52 -13.59 -3.94
C THR A 82 0.19 -12.82 -5.05
N THR A 83 1.47 -12.47 -4.89
CA THR A 83 2.24 -11.81 -5.94
C THR A 83 2.47 -12.78 -7.09
N LYS A 84 2.03 -12.41 -8.29
CA LYS A 84 2.25 -13.23 -9.50
C LYS A 84 3.62 -12.93 -10.08
N VAL A 85 4.47 -13.95 -10.10
CA VAL A 85 5.78 -13.88 -10.78
C VAL A 85 5.66 -14.65 -12.10
N LEU A 86 5.98 -13.97 -13.19
CA LEU A 86 5.87 -14.50 -14.55
C LEU A 86 7.24 -14.56 -15.21
N PHE A 87 7.54 -15.67 -15.83
CA PHE A 87 8.78 -15.94 -16.54
C PHE A 87 8.49 -16.25 -18.01
N PRO A 88 8.29 -15.24 -18.88
CA PRO A 88 7.90 -15.46 -20.27
C PRO A 88 8.95 -16.18 -21.10
N ASN A 89 10.21 -16.17 -20.67
CA ASN A 89 11.33 -16.78 -21.40
C ASN A 89 11.77 -18.13 -20.82
N GLY A 90 10.93 -18.78 -20.02
CA GLY A 90 11.24 -20.11 -19.46
C GLY A 90 12.23 -20.11 -18.29
N ALA A 91 12.66 -18.95 -17.82
CA ALA A 91 13.38 -18.83 -16.55
C ALA A 91 12.48 -19.28 -15.39
N THR A 92 13.07 -19.73 -14.31
CA THR A 92 12.35 -20.17 -13.10
C THR A 92 12.73 -19.35 -11.88
N VAL A 93 13.72 -18.49 -12.00
CA VAL A 93 14.27 -17.67 -10.91
C VAL A 93 14.60 -16.28 -11.45
N ILE A 94 14.36 -15.25 -10.64
CA ILE A 94 14.81 -13.90 -10.92
C ILE A 94 16.26 -13.77 -10.47
N THR A 95 17.12 -13.36 -11.39
CA THR A 95 18.54 -13.12 -11.13
C THR A 95 18.82 -11.61 -11.05
N ASP A 96 19.75 -11.23 -10.20
CA ASP A 96 20.17 -9.83 -10.09
C ASP A 96 20.71 -9.34 -11.46
N GLY A 97 20.16 -8.23 -11.93
CA GLY A 97 20.47 -7.66 -13.22
C GLY A 97 19.46 -7.98 -14.34
N ASP A 98 18.52 -8.86 -14.09
CA ASP A 98 17.46 -9.17 -15.06
C ASP A 98 16.60 -7.93 -15.33
N LYS A 99 16.22 -7.77 -16.58
CA LYS A 99 15.25 -6.73 -16.95
C LYS A 99 13.85 -7.23 -16.64
N GLY A 100 13.04 -6.39 -16.02
CA GLY A 100 11.72 -6.81 -15.65
C GLY A 100 10.70 -5.69 -15.61
N VAL A 101 9.47 -6.10 -15.35
CA VAL A 101 8.33 -5.20 -15.15
C VAL A 101 7.69 -5.50 -13.82
N LEU A 102 7.53 -4.49 -12.99
CA LEU A 102 6.85 -4.58 -11.71
C LEU A 102 5.57 -3.75 -11.74
N LYS A 103 4.48 -4.34 -11.32
CA LYS A 103 3.16 -3.67 -11.23
C LYS A 103 2.67 -3.68 -9.80
N PHE A 104 2.19 -2.53 -9.36
CA PHE A 104 1.57 -2.39 -8.04
C PHE A 104 0.47 -1.33 -8.06
N LYS A 105 -0.42 -1.37 -7.06
CA LYS A 105 -1.46 -0.36 -6.86
C LYS A 105 -1.13 0.51 -5.65
N ALA A 106 -1.21 1.80 -5.85
CA ALA A 106 -1.05 2.78 -4.79
C ALA A 106 -1.97 3.98 -5.02
N PRO A 107 -2.19 4.84 -4.02
CA PRO A 107 -2.94 6.06 -4.21
C PRO A 107 -2.35 6.91 -5.34
N LEU A 108 -3.23 7.59 -6.07
CA LEU A 108 -2.81 8.51 -7.12
C LEU A 108 -1.96 9.61 -6.51
N HIS A 109 -0.77 9.77 -7.06
CA HIS A 109 0.15 10.81 -6.64
C HIS A 109 -0.18 12.13 -7.33
N ARG A 110 -0.22 13.22 -6.57
CA ARG A 110 -0.45 14.56 -7.11
C ARG A 110 0.88 15.26 -7.41
N LYS A 111 0.87 16.11 -8.43
CA LYS A 111 2.03 16.94 -8.77
C LYS A 111 2.44 17.77 -7.54
N GLY A 112 3.71 17.69 -7.17
CA GLY A 112 4.29 18.41 -6.03
C GLY A 112 4.34 17.64 -4.71
N ASP A 113 3.80 16.43 -4.63
CA ASP A 113 3.94 15.58 -3.46
C ASP A 113 5.28 14.81 -3.51
N THR A 114 6.20 15.15 -2.66
CA THR A 114 7.53 14.52 -2.57
C THR A 114 7.55 13.25 -1.73
N SER A 115 6.45 12.93 -1.06
CA SER A 115 6.35 11.78 -0.17
C SER A 115 6.17 10.44 -0.91
N LEU A 116 6.01 10.47 -2.23
CA LEU A 116 5.69 9.28 -3.03
C LEU A 116 6.68 8.14 -2.81
N VAL A 117 7.98 8.44 -2.89
CA VAL A 117 9.02 7.42 -2.74
C VAL A 117 8.93 6.77 -1.37
N THR A 118 8.82 7.56 -0.32
CA THR A 118 8.72 7.06 1.06
C THR A 118 7.44 6.25 1.27
N THR A 119 6.30 6.74 0.77
CA THR A 119 5.01 6.05 0.91
C THR A 119 5.01 4.71 0.16
N LEU A 120 5.61 4.67 -1.01
CA LEU A 120 5.64 3.46 -1.84
C LEU A 120 6.60 2.41 -1.30
N THR A 121 7.73 2.81 -0.74
CA THR A 121 8.71 1.86 -0.19
C THR A 121 8.23 1.23 1.12
N THR A 122 7.38 1.92 1.89
CA THR A 122 6.96 1.43 3.22
C THR A 122 5.79 0.45 3.16
N ASN A 123 4.85 0.61 2.23
CA ASN A 123 3.57 -0.11 2.25
C ASN A 123 3.14 -0.73 0.92
N ALA A 124 3.91 -0.57 -0.14
CA ALA A 124 3.51 -1.09 -1.44
C ALA A 124 3.88 -2.57 -1.60
N LYS A 125 2.89 -3.36 -1.94
CA LYS A 125 3.06 -4.77 -2.27
C LYS A 125 3.09 -4.94 -3.79
N ALA A 126 4.08 -5.69 -4.29
CA ALA A 126 4.11 -6.05 -5.70
C ALA A 126 2.93 -6.98 -6.02
N LEU A 127 2.17 -6.64 -7.05
CA LEU A 127 1.07 -7.47 -7.55
C LEU A 127 1.57 -8.43 -8.63
N HIS A 128 2.32 -7.92 -9.58
CA HIS A 128 2.92 -8.72 -10.65
C HIS A 128 4.39 -8.36 -10.80
N VAL A 129 5.20 -9.36 -10.95
CA VAL A 129 6.60 -9.26 -11.36
C VAL A 129 6.75 -10.07 -12.64
N ILE A 130 7.21 -9.46 -13.71
CA ILE A 130 7.48 -10.11 -14.98
C ILE A 130 8.97 -10.03 -15.21
N ASP A 131 9.63 -11.15 -15.09
CA ASP A 131 11.04 -11.27 -15.43
C ASP A 131 11.17 -11.43 -16.94
N LYS A 132 11.84 -10.49 -17.57
CA LYS A 132 12.17 -10.53 -18.99
C LYS A 132 13.62 -10.92 -19.18
N ALA A 133 14.06 -12.01 -18.56
CA ALA A 133 15.44 -12.48 -18.58
C ALA A 133 16.24 -11.96 -19.79
N GLN A 134 17.48 -11.63 -19.58
CA GLN A 134 18.33 -11.06 -20.63
C GLN A 134 18.32 -11.98 -21.88
N SER A 135 17.87 -11.41 -22.98
CA SER A 135 18.05 -12.02 -24.29
C SER A 135 19.47 -11.83 -24.79
#